data_9be74de5d85a1966b861dd9cd7ae118a
#
_entry.id   9be74de5d85a1966b861dd9cd7ae118a
#
_cell.length_a   1.000
_cell.length_b   1.000
_cell.length_c   1.000
_cell.angle_alpha   90.00
_cell.angle_beta   90.00
_cell.angle_gamma   90.00
#
_symmetry.space_group_name_H-M   'P 1'
#
loop_
_entity.id
_entity.type
_entity.pdbx_description
1 polymer ?
#
loop_
_entity_poly.entity_id
_entity_poly.type
_entity_poly.pdbx_seq_one_letter_code
_entity_poly.pdbx_strand_id
1 'polypeptide(L)'
;YLRFWLSICRTSLAVSALRIMRYCPMFRSGFWAGGAVKENQHIKATMASAWGKCPTAPLSLFLLLRGGKVMCAIIGFSGDSFTAREVGPYFDRTISRGPDMTRVAEMPHGFLGFHRLAIMGLSESGMQPFTLHGNAVVCNGELYGFRRQKAELEAKGYTFQSESDCEILLPLYEQYGVDMFKMLDAEFALILYDAQQDKLIAARDPIGIRPLYYGKLESGEYIFASEPKNLVGLCADIFPFPPGHYYKDGQFVCYRDVSKVRAVRHDDLETACTNIRTKLVAGIEKRLDADAPVGFLLSGGLDSSLVCAVAARLLKKPIRTFSIGMDVDAIDLKYAKRVAEYLGAQHTEVIISKSDVLQALPEVVALLGTYDITTIRASIGMYLVCKYIHEHTDLRVLLTGEISDELFGYKYTDFAPSAEAFQQESEKRIRELHMYDVLRADRCVSVNSLEARVPFGDLDFAEYVMDLDPALKLNTYGKGKYLLRHAFEGDWLPHDILMREKAAFSDAVGHSMVDDLKEYAEAQYTDEEFEQKRRAYTFAQPFTKESLLYRELFEKFYPGQAHMVAGFWMPNKAWKGCDVQDPSARVLANYGDSGK
;
A
#
# COMPACT_ATOMS: atom_id res chain seq x y z
N TYR A 1 -10.57 -21.01 -40.32
CA TYR A 1 -11.37 -20.35 -39.25
C TYR A 1 -11.56 -21.28 -38.06
N LEU A 2 -12.01 -22.50 -38.22
CA LEU A 2 -12.26 -23.47 -37.14
C LEU A 2 -10.95 -23.86 -36.40
N ARG A 3 -9.81 -24.00 -37.11
CA ARG A 3 -8.51 -24.33 -36.50
C ARG A 3 -7.90 -23.16 -35.72
N PHE A 4 -8.17 -21.93 -36.09
CA PHE A 4 -7.74 -20.73 -35.38
C PHE A 4 -8.54 -20.55 -34.07
N TRP A 5 -9.84 -20.82 -34.08
CA TRP A 5 -10.71 -20.80 -32.91
C TRP A 5 -10.39 -21.91 -31.89
N LEU A 6 -10.03 -23.09 -32.36
CA LEU A 6 -9.61 -24.20 -31.48
C LEU A 6 -8.28 -23.94 -30.77
N SER A 7 -7.42 -23.08 -31.32
CA SER A 7 -6.19 -22.65 -30.66
C SER A 7 -6.45 -21.63 -29.53
N ILE A 8 -7.47 -20.78 -29.69
CA ILE A 8 -7.86 -19.78 -28.66
C ILE A 8 -8.65 -20.45 -27.52
N CYS A 9 -9.43 -21.48 -27.80
CA CYS A 9 -10.22 -22.20 -26.78
C CYS A 9 -9.40 -23.10 -25.84
N ARG A 10 -8.09 -23.18 -26.00
CA ARG A 10 -7.21 -23.96 -25.10
C ARG A 10 -6.80 -23.21 -23.85
N THR A 11 -7.16 -21.92 -23.70
CA THR A 11 -6.90 -21.16 -22.48
C THR A 11 -8.20 -21.00 -21.67
N SER A 12 -8.14 -21.28 -20.39
CA SER A 12 -9.24 -21.18 -19.41
C SER A 12 -10.01 -19.84 -19.45
N LEU A 13 -9.36 -18.76 -19.85
CA LEU A 13 -9.90 -17.40 -19.99
C LEU A 13 -10.94 -17.25 -21.13
N ALA A 14 -10.73 -17.95 -22.25
CA ALA A 14 -11.66 -17.88 -23.39
C ALA A 14 -12.99 -18.60 -23.11
N VAL A 15 -12.98 -19.65 -22.29
CA VAL A 15 -14.19 -20.39 -21.88
C VAL A 15 -15.08 -19.55 -20.98
N SER A 16 -14.48 -18.76 -20.08
CA SER A 16 -15.21 -17.85 -19.18
C SER A 16 -15.84 -16.67 -19.93
N ALA A 17 -15.13 -16.09 -20.89
CA ALA A 17 -15.64 -15.01 -21.74
C ALA A 17 -16.83 -15.48 -22.61
N LEU A 18 -16.78 -16.69 -23.17
CA LEU A 18 -17.87 -17.27 -23.97
C LEU A 18 -19.13 -17.58 -23.13
N ARG A 19 -18.99 -17.97 -21.87
CA ARG A 19 -20.14 -18.18 -20.96
C ARG A 19 -20.86 -16.86 -20.63
N ILE A 20 -20.13 -15.78 -20.45
CA ILE A 20 -20.69 -14.45 -20.13
C ILE A 20 -21.42 -13.86 -21.34
N MET A 21 -20.92 -14.06 -22.56
CA MET A 21 -21.57 -13.59 -23.79
C MET A 21 -22.96 -14.21 -24.04
N ARG A 22 -23.26 -15.41 -23.51
CA ARG A 22 -24.58 -16.05 -23.64
C ARG A 22 -25.71 -15.34 -22.85
N TYR A 23 -25.40 -14.49 -21.89
CA TYR A 23 -26.37 -13.82 -21.02
C TYR A 23 -26.52 -12.32 -21.28
N CYS A 24 -25.84 -11.74 -22.28
CA CYS A 24 -25.97 -10.33 -22.61
C CYS A 24 -27.03 -10.11 -23.73
N PRO A 25 -28.11 -9.35 -23.46
CA PRO A 25 -29.20 -9.14 -24.42
C PRO A 25 -28.80 -8.49 -25.74
N MET A 26 -27.69 -7.76 -25.79
CA MET A 26 -27.21 -7.03 -26.97
C MET A 26 -26.66 -7.95 -28.09
N PHE A 27 -26.33 -9.21 -27.79
CA PHE A 27 -25.79 -10.14 -28.78
C PHE A 27 -26.88 -11.04 -29.46
N ARG A 28 -28.15 -10.87 -29.11
CA ARG A 28 -29.26 -11.62 -29.70
C ARG A 28 -29.79 -11.04 -31.02
N SER A 29 -29.45 -9.80 -31.38
CA SER A 29 -29.82 -9.18 -32.65
C SER A 29 -28.65 -9.24 -33.62
N GLY A 30 -28.74 -10.16 -34.57
CA GLY A 30 -27.71 -10.48 -35.56
C GLY A 30 -27.22 -9.29 -36.39
N PHE A 31 -26.06 -8.81 -36.08
CA PHE A 31 -25.29 -7.86 -36.88
C PHE A 31 -23.88 -8.44 -37.13
N TRP A 32 -23.79 -9.37 -38.09
CA TRP A 32 -22.51 -9.81 -38.63
C TRP A 32 -22.64 -9.89 -40.17
N ALA A 33 -22.22 -8.83 -40.81
CA ALA A 33 -21.95 -8.84 -42.23
C ALA A 33 -20.68 -8.05 -42.53
N GLY A 34 -19.65 -8.78 -42.91
CA GLY A 34 -18.61 -8.39 -43.84
C GLY A 34 -17.65 -7.27 -43.48
N GLY A 35 -16.42 -7.62 -43.19
CA GLY A 35 -15.27 -6.71 -43.20
C GLY A 35 -14.03 -7.32 -42.56
N ALA A 36 -12.93 -7.40 -43.32
CA ALA A 36 -11.66 -7.96 -42.88
C ALA A 36 -11.06 -7.15 -41.73
N VAL A 37 -10.69 -7.83 -40.64
CA VAL A 37 -10.16 -7.25 -39.41
C VAL A 37 -8.68 -6.93 -39.58
N LYS A 38 -8.33 -5.66 -39.52
CA LYS A 38 -6.99 -5.20 -39.15
C LYS A 38 -7.00 -4.86 -37.65
N GLU A 39 -6.07 -5.49 -36.94
CA GLU A 39 -5.55 -5.21 -35.61
C GLU A 39 -6.44 -5.26 -34.34
N ASN A 40 -5.94 -6.01 -33.38
CA ASN A 40 -6.45 -6.31 -32.05
C ASN A 40 -6.77 -5.09 -31.15
N GLN A 41 -6.20 -3.92 -31.41
CA GLN A 41 -6.38 -2.71 -30.58
C GLN A 41 -7.77 -2.05 -30.77
N HIS A 42 -8.32 -2.10 -31.98
CA HIS A 42 -9.63 -1.47 -32.25
C HIS A 42 -10.80 -2.22 -31.61
N ILE A 43 -10.70 -3.55 -31.52
CA ILE A 43 -11.72 -4.36 -30.82
C ILE A 43 -11.71 -4.10 -29.31
N LYS A 44 -10.53 -3.94 -28.72
CA LYS A 44 -10.39 -3.62 -27.27
C LYS A 44 -10.96 -2.22 -26.96
N ALA A 45 -10.69 -1.22 -27.77
CA ALA A 45 -11.21 0.14 -27.59
C ALA A 45 -12.74 0.22 -27.77
N THR A 46 -13.29 -0.49 -28.75
CA THR A 46 -14.74 -0.53 -29.02
C THR A 46 -15.49 -1.29 -27.94
N MET A 47 -14.92 -2.35 -27.39
CA MET A 47 -15.49 -3.08 -26.26
C MET A 47 -15.45 -2.23 -24.99
N ALA A 48 -14.34 -1.57 -24.67
CA ALA A 48 -14.24 -0.70 -23.51
C ALA A 48 -15.26 0.46 -23.55
N SER A 49 -15.50 1.08 -24.72
CA SER A 49 -16.48 2.16 -24.87
C SER A 49 -17.94 1.71 -24.80
N ALA A 50 -18.23 0.48 -25.23
CA ALA A 50 -19.58 -0.10 -25.18
C ALA A 50 -19.97 -0.56 -23.78
N TRP A 51 -18.98 -0.98 -22.96
CA TRP A 51 -19.20 -1.53 -21.62
C TRP A 51 -19.23 -0.46 -20.52
N GLY A 52 -18.58 0.69 -20.73
CA GLY A 52 -18.69 1.86 -19.82
C GLY A 52 -20.13 2.41 -19.69
N LYS A 53 -21.06 1.95 -20.51
CA LYS A 53 -22.48 2.32 -20.47
C LYS A 53 -23.39 1.26 -19.83
N CYS A 54 -22.85 0.16 -19.31
CA CYS A 54 -23.64 -0.91 -18.67
C CYS A 54 -23.54 -0.78 -17.12
N PRO A 55 -24.61 -0.37 -16.43
CA PRO A 55 -24.57 -0.12 -14.97
C PRO A 55 -24.38 -1.38 -14.12
N THR A 56 -24.41 -2.56 -14.69
CA THR A 56 -24.36 -3.85 -13.97
C THR A 56 -23.14 -4.70 -14.28
N ALA A 57 -22.13 -4.15 -14.98
CA ALA A 57 -20.90 -4.88 -15.24
C ALA A 57 -20.07 -5.00 -13.94
N PRO A 58 -19.70 -6.21 -13.50
CA PRO A 58 -18.90 -6.36 -12.30
C PRO A 58 -17.50 -5.75 -12.50
N LEU A 59 -17.01 -5.03 -11.49
CA LEU A 59 -15.70 -4.37 -11.46
C LEU A 59 -14.54 -5.33 -11.81
N SER A 60 -14.71 -6.62 -11.49
CA SER A 60 -13.78 -7.71 -11.83
C SER A 60 -13.53 -7.86 -13.34
N LEU A 61 -14.51 -7.54 -14.17
CA LEU A 61 -14.37 -7.68 -15.62
C LEU A 61 -13.58 -6.51 -16.22
N PHE A 62 -13.65 -5.33 -15.62
CA PHE A 62 -12.87 -4.15 -16.04
C PHE A 62 -11.37 -4.33 -15.74
N LEU A 63 -11.05 -5.01 -14.64
CA LEU A 63 -9.68 -5.34 -14.24
C LEU A 63 -9.10 -6.52 -15.04
N LEU A 64 -9.93 -7.51 -15.43
CA LEU A 64 -9.51 -8.70 -16.21
C LEU A 64 -9.08 -8.39 -17.65
N LEU A 65 -9.48 -7.26 -18.21
CA LEU A 65 -9.12 -6.88 -19.59
C LEU A 65 -7.76 -6.19 -19.70
N ARG A 66 -7.12 -5.86 -18.58
CA ARG A 66 -5.76 -5.31 -18.52
C ARG A 66 -4.81 -6.40 -18.03
N GLY A 67 -4.19 -7.13 -18.93
CA GLY A 67 -3.14 -8.11 -18.59
C GLY A 67 -1.94 -7.41 -17.99
N GLY A 68 -1.85 -7.37 -16.65
CA GLY A 68 -0.80 -6.75 -15.87
C GLY A 68 -0.17 -7.71 -14.87
N LYS A 69 1.08 -7.46 -14.48
CA LYS A 69 1.89 -8.20 -13.48
C LYS A 69 1.77 -7.50 -12.12
N VAL A 70 1.68 -8.19 -10.94
CA VAL A 70 1.29 -7.55 -9.66
C VAL A 70 1.78 -8.22 -8.37
N MET A 71 1.64 -7.53 -7.15
CA MET A 71 2.02 -7.96 -5.80
C MET A 71 1.13 -9.12 -5.27
N CYS A 72 1.64 -9.89 -4.26
CA CYS A 72 0.91 -11.01 -3.66
C CYS A 72 -0.42 -10.60 -2.98
N ALA A 73 -1.38 -11.54 -2.97
CA ALA A 73 -2.57 -11.47 -2.13
C ALA A 73 -2.85 -12.83 -1.49
N ILE A 74 -3.40 -12.79 -0.28
CA ILE A 74 -3.76 -13.98 0.50
C ILE A 74 -5.21 -13.93 0.91
N ILE A 75 -5.80 -15.13 1.08
CA ILE A 75 -7.09 -15.35 1.71
C ILE A 75 -7.04 -16.65 2.50
N GLY A 76 -7.75 -16.72 3.63
CA GLY A 76 -7.86 -17.93 4.43
C GLY A 76 -9.14 -17.97 5.23
N PHE A 77 -9.73 -19.15 5.30
CA PHE A 77 -10.94 -19.44 6.04
C PHE A 77 -10.81 -20.79 6.73
N SER A 78 -11.28 -20.87 7.98
CA SER A 78 -11.44 -22.12 8.72
C SER A 78 -12.85 -22.23 9.23
N GLY A 79 -13.57 -23.24 8.74
CA GLY A 79 -14.96 -23.53 9.05
C GLY A 79 -15.69 -24.18 7.88
N ASP A 80 -17.01 -24.38 8.05
CA ASP A 80 -17.86 -25.06 7.10
C ASP A 80 -18.82 -24.10 6.35
N SER A 81 -18.83 -22.80 6.69
CA SER A 81 -19.75 -21.81 6.10
C SER A 81 -19.46 -21.49 4.64
N PHE A 82 -18.21 -21.68 4.19
CA PHE A 82 -17.78 -21.39 2.81
C PHE A 82 -16.88 -22.47 2.25
N THR A 83 -17.04 -22.74 0.96
CA THR A 83 -16.09 -23.52 0.16
C THR A 83 -15.13 -22.60 -0.59
N ALA A 84 -13.96 -23.11 -0.95
CA ALA A 84 -12.99 -22.41 -1.81
C ALA A 84 -13.61 -21.96 -3.14
N ARG A 85 -14.54 -22.75 -3.70
CA ARG A 85 -15.22 -22.44 -4.95
C ARG A 85 -16.16 -21.24 -4.85
N GLU A 86 -16.90 -21.11 -3.75
CA GLU A 86 -17.81 -19.99 -3.50
C GLU A 86 -17.05 -18.69 -3.30
N VAL A 87 -15.90 -18.74 -2.61
CA VAL A 87 -15.09 -17.57 -2.29
C VAL A 87 -14.15 -17.18 -3.45
N GLY A 88 -13.85 -18.09 -4.37
CA GLY A 88 -12.96 -17.83 -5.50
C GLY A 88 -13.24 -16.52 -6.25
N PRO A 89 -14.48 -16.20 -6.68
CA PRO A 89 -14.79 -14.93 -7.33
C PRO A 89 -14.54 -13.67 -6.49
N TYR A 90 -14.57 -13.79 -5.18
CA TYR A 90 -14.25 -12.71 -4.25
C TYR A 90 -12.74 -12.56 -4.08
N PHE A 91 -12.01 -13.65 -4.03
CA PHE A 91 -10.56 -13.67 -3.99
C PHE A 91 -9.96 -13.08 -5.27
N ASP A 92 -10.52 -13.41 -6.44
CA ASP A 92 -10.09 -12.91 -7.75
C ASP A 92 -10.20 -11.38 -7.89
N ARG A 93 -10.93 -10.68 -7.01
CA ARG A 93 -10.94 -9.20 -6.98
C ARG A 93 -9.56 -8.60 -6.67
N THR A 94 -8.65 -9.39 -6.09
CA THR A 94 -7.25 -9.03 -5.85
C THR A 94 -6.26 -9.71 -6.79
N ILE A 95 -6.72 -10.35 -7.86
CA ILE A 95 -5.84 -11.00 -8.82
C ILE A 95 -4.82 -10.03 -9.43
N SER A 96 -5.18 -8.74 -9.50
CA SER A 96 -4.29 -7.66 -9.88
C SER A 96 -3.08 -7.52 -8.93
N ARG A 97 -3.07 -8.04 -7.72
CA ARG A 97 -1.92 -8.09 -6.80
C ARG A 97 -0.96 -9.24 -7.12
N GLY A 98 -1.42 -10.39 -7.60
CA GLY A 98 -0.59 -11.57 -7.86
C GLY A 98 -0.97 -12.34 -9.12
N PRO A 99 -0.74 -11.81 -10.35
CA PRO A 99 -1.19 -12.45 -11.57
C PRO A 99 -0.23 -13.50 -12.11
N ASP A 100 0.99 -13.62 -11.57
CA ASP A 100 1.96 -14.57 -12.09
C ASP A 100 1.42 -16.00 -11.89
N MET A 101 0.82 -16.28 -10.73
CA MET A 101 0.23 -17.59 -10.41
C MET A 101 -0.87 -17.46 -9.36
N THR A 102 -1.87 -18.34 -9.42
CA THR A 102 -2.93 -18.47 -8.41
C THR A 102 -3.02 -19.91 -7.92
N ARG A 103 -3.12 -20.10 -6.62
CA ARG A 103 -3.41 -21.40 -6.00
C ARG A 103 -4.38 -21.21 -4.84
N VAL A 104 -5.35 -22.11 -4.75
CA VAL A 104 -6.19 -22.29 -3.57
C VAL A 104 -6.01 -23.74 -3.13
N ALA A 105 -5.62 -23.95 -1.89
CA ALA A 105 -5.46 -25.25 -1.27
C ALA A 105 -6.57 -25.46 -0.25
N GLU A 106 -7.30 -26.58 -0.38
CA GLU A 106 -8.30 -26.99 0.60
C GLU A 106 -7.62 -27.61 1.82
N MET A 107 -8.14 -27.28 2.99
CA MET A 107 -7.78 -27.85 4.30
C MET A 107 -8.93 -28.73 4.78
N PRO A 108 -8.76 -29.57 5.82
CA PRO A 108 -9.84 -30.39 6.37
C PRO A 108 -11.12 -29.59 6.66
N HIS A 109 -10.98 -28.39 7.23
CA HIS A 109 -12.07 -27.44 7.47
C HIS A 109 -11.67 -26.07 6.97
N GLY A 110 -11.88 -25.79 5.65
CA GLY A 110 -11.62 -24.50 5.04
C GLY A 110 -10.59 -24.53 3.92
N PHE A 111 -9.88 -23.40 3.71
CA PHE A 111 -8.93 -23.24 2.60
C PHE A 111 -7.92 -22.10 2.84
N LEU A 112 -6.80 -22.18 2.12
CA LEU A 112 -5.83 -21.09 1.96
C LEU A 112 -5.69 -20.73 0.47
N GLY A 113 -5.73 -19.44 0.14
CA GLY A 113 -5.55 -18.95 -1.22
C GLY A 113 -4.37 -17.99 -1.33
N PHE A 114 -3.66 -18.09 -2.45
CA PHE A 114 -2.49 -17.27 -2.76
C PHE A 114 -2.50 -16.82 -4.22
N HIS A 115 -2.44 -15.50 -4.43
CA HIS A 115 -2.06 -14.89 -5.71
C HIS A 115 -0.60 -14.46 -5.59
N ARG A 116 0.25 -14.86 -6.53
CA ARG A 116 1.70 -14.65 -6.47
C ARG A 116 2.17 -13.53 -7.38
N LEU A 117 3.01 -12.63 -6.82
CA LEU A 117 4.01 -11.87 -7.53
C LEU A 117 5.39 -12.44 -7.17
N ALA A 118 6.17 -12.86 -8.16
CA ALA A 118 7.50 -13.38 -7.94
C ALA A 118 8.51 -12.23 -7.77
N ILE A 119 9.03 -12.05 -6.55
CA ILE A 119 10.05 -11.06 -6.18
C ILE A 119 11.30 -11.76 -5.64
N MET A 120 11.12 -12.69 -4.68
CA MET A 120 12.14 -13.60 -4.19
C MET A 120 11.86 -15.02 -4.68
N GLY A 121 12.92 -15.76 -5.07
CA GLY A 121 12.78 -17.11 -5.59
C GLY A 121 11.88 -17.17 -6.83
N LEU A 122 12.31 -16.60 -7.95
CA LEU A 122 11.47 -16.37 -9.15
C LEU A 122 10.91 -17.63 -9.80
N SER A 123 11.39 -18.83 -9.43
CA SER A 123 10.92 -20.12 -9.96
C SER A 123 9.53 -20.49 -9.42
N GLU A 124 8.87 -21.47 -10.07
CA GLU A 124 7.58 -22.00 -9.64
C GLU A 124 7.61 -22.63 -8.25
N SER A 125 8.78 -23.10 -7.77
CA SER A 125 8.93 -23.68 -6.43
C SER A 125 8.63 -22.71 -5.30
N GLY A 126 8.74 -21.38 -5.54
CA GLY A 126 8.31 -20.35 -4.60
C GLY A 126 6.79 -20.11 -4.53
N MET A 127 5.96 -20.97 -5.15
CA MET A 127 4.49 -20.84 -5.12
C MET A 127 3.92 -21.38 -3.81
N GLN A 128 3.12 -20.55 -3.15
CA GLN A 128 2.45 -20.87 -1.89
C GLN A 128 1.02 -21.45 -2.13
N PRO A 129 0.42 -22.16 -1.13
CA PRO A 129 0.90 -22.37 0.24
C PRO A 129 2.16 -23.23 0.30
N PHE A 130 3.11 -22.88 1.18
CA PHE A 130 4.13 -23.83 1.62
C PHE A 130 3.52 -24.82 2.61
N THR A 131 4.03 -26.03 2.63
CA THR A 131 3.53 -27.10 3.50
C THR A 131 4.68 -27.82 4.21
N LEU A 132 4.48 -28.14 5.50
CA LEU A 132 5.44 -28.90 6.31
C LEU A 132 4.68 -29.71 7.38
N HIS A 133 4.84 -31.03 7.40
CA HIS A 133 4.22 -31.95 8.36
C HIS A 133 2.70 -31.76 8.55
N GLY A 134 2.00 -31.42 7.46
CA GLY A 134 0.56 -31.13 7.46
C GLY A 134 0.20 -29.66 7.70
N ASN A 135 1.08 -28.86 8.29
CA ASN A 135 0.89 -27.42 8.41
C ASN A 135 1.00 -26.75 7.03
N ALA A 136 0.33 -25.62 6.86
CA ALA A 136 0.39 -24.83 5.63
C ALA A 136 0.44 -23.32 5.93
N VAL A 137 1.11 -22.54 5.08
CA VAL A 137 1.19 -21.07 5.23
C VAL A 137 1.10 -20.36 3.89
N VAL A 138 0.36 -19.26 3.89
CA VAL A 138 0.39 -18.22 2.85
C VAL A 138 0.83 -16.90 3.47
N CYS A 139 1.76 -16.23 2.81
CA CYS A 139 2.34 -14.96 3.28
C CYS A 139 2.44 -13.97 2.11
N ASN A 140 1.84 -12.81 2.28
CA ASN A 140 2.12 -11.63 1.48
C ASN A 140 3.13 -10.78 2.24
N GLY A 141 4.41 -10.89 1.88
CA GLY A 141 5.45 -10.18 2.63
C GLY A 141 6.85 -10.42 2.10
N GLU A 142 7.80 -9.76 2.77
CA GLU A 142 9.23 -9.87 2.57
C GLU A 142 9.90 -10.02 3.92
N LEU A 143 10.67 -11.11 4.10
CA LEU A 143 11.39 -11.43 5.34
C LEU A 143 12.88 -11.08 5.16
N TYR A 144 13.30 -10.01 5.81
CA TYR A 144 14.67 -9.52 5.71
C TYR A 144 15.65 -10.40 6.49
N GLY A 145 16.82 -10.64 5.90
CA GLY A 145 17.85 -11.48 6.53
C GLY A 145 17.51 -12.97 6.62
N PHE A 146 16.49 -13.44 5.89
CA PHE A 146 16.01 -14.84 5.92
C PHE A 146 17.09 -15.87 5.61
N ARG A 147 18.10 -15.54 4.77
CA ARG A 147 19.17 -16.49 4.39
C ARG A 147 19.97 -16.99 5.60
N ARG A 148 20.19 -16.12 6.60
CA ARG A 148 20.84 -16.53 7.85
C ARG A 148 19.94 -17.47 8.64
N GLN A 149 18.67 -17.13 8.78
CA GLN A 149 17.69 -17.99 9.47
C GLN A 149 17.50 -19.33 8.76
N LYS A 150 17.48 -19.33 7.41
CA LYS A 150 17.44 -20.54 6.58
C LYS A 150 18.62 -21.46 6.90
N ALA A 151 19.86 -20.93 6.91
CA ALA A 151 21.05 -21.70 7.25
C ALA A 151 21.03 -22.26 8.69
N GLU A 152 20.52 -21.49 9.66
CA GLU A 152 20.35 -21.96 11.05
C GLU A 152 19.32 -23.09 11.15
N LEU A 153 18.25 -23.05 10.35
CA LEU A 153 17.23 -24.11 10.27
C LEU A 153 17.76 -25.35 9.55
N GLU A 154 18.54 -25.19 8.47
CA GLU A 154 19.21 -26.28 7.77
C GLU A 154 20.15 -27.04 8.72
N ALA A 155 20.90 -26.32 9.56
CA ALA A 155 21.75 -26.94 10.59
C ALA A 155 20.95 -27.72 11.64
N LYS A 156 19.66 -27.48 11.79
CA LYS A 156 18.72 -28.23 12.64
C LYS A 156 18.03 -29.39 11.89
N GLY A 157 18.34 -29.61 10.61
CA GLY A 157 17.83 -30.70 9.81
C GLY A 157 16.63 -30.38 8.91
N TYR A 158 16.19 -29.11 8.83
CA TYR A 158 15.16 -28.72 7.86
C TYR A 158 15.72 -28.68 6.44
N THR A 159 14.88 -28.98 5.47
CA THR A 159 15.21 -28.90 4.03
C THR A 159 14.26 -27.95 3.33
N PHE A 160 14.78 -27.16 2.38
CA PHE A 160 14.02 -26.17 1.65
C PHE A 160 13.96 -26.53 0.16
N GLN A 161 12.84 -26.25 -0.48
CA GLN A 161 12.59 -26.57 -1.90
C GLN A 161 12.66 -25.36 -2.80
N SER A 162 12.68 -24.16 -2.21
CA SER A 162 12.70 -22.89 -2.96
C SER A 162 13.73 -21.91 -2.41
N GLU A 163 13.93 -20.83 -3.16
CA GLU A 163 14.69 -19.67 -2.72
C GLU A 163 13.77 -18.55 -2.18
N SER A 164 12.48 -18.86 -1.93
CA SER A 164 11.57 -17.90 -1.31
C SER A 164 11.92 -17.71 0.17
N ASP A 165 11.92 -16.47 0.59
CA ASP A 165 12.09 -16.05 1.97
C ASP A 165 10.98 -16.61 2.90
N CYS A 166 9.75 -16.67 2.39
CA CYS A 166 8.59 -17.11 3.17
C CYS A 166 8.58 -18.63 3.51
N GLU A 167 9.42 -19.45 2.88
CA GLU A 167 9.48 -20.88 3.16
C GLU A 167 10.01 -21.18 4.57
N ILE A 168 10.77 -20.25 5.20
CA ILE A 168 11.27 -20.42 6.57
C ILE A 168 10.17 -20.34 7.63
N LEU A 169 8.97 -19.84 7.31
CA LEU A 169 7.91 -19.58 8.29
C LEU A 169 7.41 -20.84 8.98
N LEU A 170 7.22 -21.93 8.25
CA LEU A 170 6.76 -23.19 8.87
C LEU A 170 7.81 -23.83 9.79
N PRO A 171 9.10 -23.94 9.39
CA PRO A 171 10.16 -24.37 10.31
C PRO A 171 10.27 -23.48 11.56
N LEU A 172 10.13 -22.15 11.43
CA LEU A 172 10.10 -21.25 12.59
C LEU A 172 8.90 -21.51 13.48
N TYR A 173 7.72 -21.72 12.90
CA TYR A 173 6.52 -22.05 13.66
C TYR A 173 6.66 -23.37 14.44
N GLU A 174 7.23 -24.39 13.83
CA GLU A 174 7.47 -25.68 14.52
C GLU A 174 8.45 -25.55 15.69
N GLN A 175 9.48 -24.68 15.55
CA GLN A 175 10.47 -24.49 16.60
C GLN A 175 9.99 -23.58 17.74
N TYR A 176 9.21 -22.55 17.44
CA TYR A 176 8.94 -21.44 18.36
C TYR A 176 7.45 -21.15 18.56
N GLY A 177 6.56 -21.85 17.84
CA GLY A 177 5.13 -21.55 17.86
C GLY A 177 4.87 -20.09 17.48
N VAL A 178 3.91 -19.45 18.14
CA VAL A 178 3.56 -18.04 17.89
C VAL A 178 4.64 -17.03 18.35
N ASP A 179 5.61 -17.44 19.16
CA ASP A 179 6.74 -16.58 19.55
C ASP A 179 7.66 -16.26 18.37
N MET A 180 7.57 -17.02 17.26
CA MET A 180 8.29 -16.70 16.04
C MET A 180 8.02 -15.28 15.54
N PHE A 181 6.80 -14.72 15.76
CA PHE A 181 6.44 -13.39 15.28
C PHE A 181 7.31 -12.29 15.87
N LYS A 182 7.83 -12.47 17.09
CA LYS A 182 8.76 -11.53 17.73
C LYS A 182 10.16 -11.54 17.10
N MET A 183 10.48 -12.61 16.36
CA MET A 183 11.80 -12.83 15.75
C MET A 183 11.87 -12.35 14.29
N LEU A 184 10.73 -12.04 13.67
CA LEU A 184 10.68 -11.62 12.29
C LEU A 184 11.08 -10.15 12.13
N ASP A 185 12.06 -9.90 11.28
CA ASP A 185 12.33 -8.59 10.69
C ASP A 185 11.71 -8.59 9.29
N ALA A 186 10.49 -8.09 9.17
CA ALA A 186 9.68 -8.33 7.99
C ALA A 186 8.56 -7.28 7.81
N GLU A 187 8.17 -7.08 6.56
CA GLU A 187 6.92 -6.45 6.16
C GLU A 187 5.98 -7.57 5.71
N PHE A 188 4.97 -7.93 6.52
CA PHE A 188 4.19 -9.13 6.22
C PHE A 188 2.73 -9.11 6.68
N ALA A 189 1.94 -9.89 5.97
CA ALA A 189 0.65 -10.41 6.41
C ALA A 189 0.61 -11.90 6.07
N LEU A 190 0.30 -12.76 7.02
CA LEU A 190 0.28 -14.21 6.80
C LEU A 190 -0.97 -14.86 7.40
N ILE A 191 -1.31 -16.03 6.84
CA ILE A 191 -2.31 -16.94 7.37
C ILE A 191 -1.68 -18.34 7.38
N LEU A 192 -1.65 -18.97 8.55
CA LEU A 192 -1.05 -20.29 8.79
C LEU A 192 -2.14 -21.24 9.27
N TYR A 193 -2.18 -22.43 8.70
CA TYR A 193 -2.98 -23.55 9.16
C TYR A 193 -2.13 -24.48 10.01
N ASP A 194 -2.53 -24.67 11.25
CA ASP A 194 -1.95 -25.65 12.18
C ASP A 194 -2.74 -26.96 12.09
N ALA A 195 -2.15 -27.96 11.46
CA ALA A 195 -2.80 -29.25 11.23
C ALA A 195 -3.02 -30.07 12.52
N GLN A 196 -2.20 -29.86 13.56
CA GLN A 196 -2.35 -30.58 14.82
C GLN A 196 -3.57 -30.06 15.61
N GLN A 197 -3.83 -28.76 15.55
CA GLN A 197 -4.94 -28.12 16.24
C GLN A 197 -6.17 -27.95 15.35
N ASP A 198 -6.03 -28.17 14.03
CA ASP A 198 -7.05 -27.90 13.01
C ASP A 198 -7.59 -26.47 13.08
N LYS A 199 -6.67 -25.49 13.08
CA LYS A 199 -6.98 -24.07 13.28
C LYS A 199 -6.14 -23.14 12.42
N LEU A 200 -6.72 -21.96 12.12
CA LEU A 200 -5.98 -20.86 11.50
C LEU A 200 -5.36 -19.94 12.55
N ILE A 201 -4.15 -19.51 12.22
CA ILE A 201 -3.43 -18.41 12.86
C ILE A 201 -3.21 -17.37 11.78
N ALA A 202 -3.55 -16.11 12.05
CA ALA A 202 -3.25 -14.99 11.16
C ALA A 202 -2.35 -14.00 11.88
N ALA A 203 -1.45 -13.32 11.17
CA ALA A 203 -0.58 -12.31 11.77
C ALA A 203 -0.23 -11.20 10.78
N ARG A 204 0.05 -10.01 11.31
CA ARG A 204 0.40 -8.83 10.54
C ARG A 204 1.60 -8.12 11.16
N ASP A 205 2.46 -7.56 10.32
CA ASP A 205 3.66 -6.81 10.75
C ASP A 205 3.34 -5.67 11.72
N PRO A 206 4.33 -5.22 12.53
CA PRO A 206 4.11 -4.26 13.62
C PRO A 206 3.67 -2.86 13.20
N ILE A 207 3.88 -2.46 11.95
CA ILE A 207 3.45 -1.16 11.39
C ILE A 207 2.16 -1.33 10.56
N GLY A 208 1.89 -2.56 10.08
CA GLY A 208 0.80 -2.86 9.18
C GLY A 208 1.09 -2.44 7.73
N ILE A 209 2.36 -2.56 7.31
CA ILE A 209 2.81 -2.24 5.95
C ILE A 209 2.09 -3.13 4.96
N ARG A 210 2.06 -4.45 5.23
CA ARG A 210 1.27 -5.36 4.40
C ARG A 210 -0.17 -5.39 4.90
N PRO A 211 -1.15 -5.32 3.98
CA PRO A 211 -2.54 -5.28 4.38
C PRO A 211 -3.06 -6.66 4.79
N LEU A 212 -3.88 -6.66 5.83
CA LEU A 212 -4.71 -7.79 6.22
C LEU A 212 -6.03 -7.26 6.79
N TYR A 213 -7.13 -7.89 6.42
CA TYR A 213 -8.48 -7.60 6.89
C TYR A 213 -9.14 -8.89 7.35
N TYR A 214 -10.16 -8.76 8.18
CA TYR A 214 -10.96 -9.89 8.61
C TYR A 214 -12.45 -9.52 8.70
N GLY A 215 -13.28 -10.54 8.54
CA GLY A 215 -14.70 -10.50 8.84
C GLY A 215 -15.06 -11.63 9.79
N LYS A 216 -16.01 -11.38 10.67
CA LYS A 216 -16.61 -12.41 11.52
C LYS A 216 -17.99 -12.76 10.97
N LEU A 217 -18.26 -14.03 10.75
CA LEU A 217 -19.54 -14.54 10.28
C LEU A 217 -20.54 -14.68 11.44
N GLU A 218 -21.82 -14.77 11.12
CA GLU A 218 -22.87 -15.03 12.11
C GLU A 218 -22.66 -16.37 12.85
N SER A 219 -22.06 -17.35 12.18
CA SER A 219 -21.63 -18.63 12.76
C SER A 219 -20.53 -18.50 13.83
N GLY A 220 -19.86 -17.34 13.91
CA GLY A 220 -18.74 -17.09 14.79
C GLY A 220 -17.37 -17.36 14.15
N GLU A 221 -17.34 -17.93 12.95
CA GLU A 221 -16.12 -18.19 12.17
C GLU A 221 -15.49 -16.89 11.66
N TYR A 222 -14.17 -16.93 11.39
CA TYR A 222 -13.42 -15.81 10.86
C TYR A 222 -12.88 -16.10 9.47
N ILE A 223 -12.96 -15.12 8.59
CA ILE A 223 -12.30 -15.13 7.28
C ILE A 223 -11.31 -13.96 7.22
N PHE A 224 -10.12 -14.23 6.66
CA PHE A 224 -9.03 -13.26 6.53
C PHE A 224 -8.69 -13.07 5.05
N ALA A 225 -8.41 -11.82 4.64
CA ALA A 225 -8.00 -11.52 3.28
C ALA A 225 -7.09 -10.28 3.24
N SER A 226 -6.27 -10.19 2.20
CA SER A 226 -5.37 -9.03 2.00
C SER A 226 -6.13 -7.71 1.90
N GLU A 227 -7.30 -7.68 1.25
CA GLU A 227 -8.04 -6.44 1.03
C GLU A 227 -9.52 -6.57 1.36
N PRO A 228 -10.16 -5.47 1.84
CA PRO A 228 -11.56 -5.52 2.24
C PRO A 228 -12.50 -5.86 1.07
N LYS A 229 -12.14 -5.53 -0.18
CA LYS A 229 -12.94 -5.88 -1.36
C LYS A 229 -13.13 -7.38 -1.54
N ASN A 230 -12.21 -8.21 -1.01
CA ASN A 230 -12.38 -9.67 -1.01
C ASN A 230 -13.51 -10.13 -0.07
N LEU A 231 -13.83 -9.34 0.96
CA LEU A 231 -14.79 -9.67 2.02
C LEU A 231 -16.17 -9.03 1.83
N VAL A 232 -16.26 -7.97 1.01
CA VAL A 232 -17.54 -7.32 0.68
C VAL A 232 -18.51 -8.31 0.03
N GLY A 233 -19.64 -8.54 0.69
CA GLY A 233 -20.66 -9.51 0.29
C GLY A 233 -20.47 -10.92 0.88
N LEU A 234 -19.38 -11.16 1.64
CA LEU A 234 -19.19 -12.37 2.44
C LEU A 234 -19.47 -12.12 3.93
N CYS A 235 -19.15 -10.93 4.42
CA CYS A 235 -19.30 -10.55 5.82
C CYS A 235 -20.16 -9.29 5.96
N ALA A 236 -20.90 -9.17 7.05
CA ALA A 236 -21.66 -7.97 7.39
C ALA A 236 -20.72 -6.82 7.76
N ASP A 237 -19.73 -7.10 8.60
CA ASP A 237 -18.72 -6.14 9.04
C ASP A 237 -17.31 -6.61 8.68
N ILE A 238 -16.50 -5.67 8.21
CA ILE A 238 -15.12 -5.89 7.80
C ILE A 238 -14.22 -4.97 8.62
N PHE A 239 -13.15 -5.53 9.17
CA PHE A 239 -12.21 -4.79 10.01
C PHE A 239 -10.79 -4.90 9.49
N PRO A 240 -9.97 -3.83 9.58
CA PRO A 240 -8.53 -3.96 9.39
C PRO A 240 -7.93 -4.82 10.52
N PHE A 241 -7.05 -5.75 10.18
CA PHE A 241 -6.33 -6.54 11.16
C PHE A 241 -5.33 -5.64 11.90
N PRO A 242 -5.30 -5.65 13.23
CA PRO A 242 -4.46 -4.74 14.00
C PRO A 242 -2.96 -5.02 13.75
N PRO A 243 -2.13 -3.97 13.48
CA PRO A 243 -0.68 -4.13 13.34
C PRO A 243 -0.02 -4.71 14.58
N GLY A 244 1.03 -5.52 14.38
CA GLY A 244 1.77 -6.14 15.49
C GLY A 244 1.00 -7.15 16.30
N HIS A 245 -0.08 -7.70 15.74
CA HIS A 245 -0.88 -8.73 16.39
C HIS A 245 -0.87 -10.03 15.62
N TYR A 246 -1.14 -11.11 16.33
CA TYR A 246 -1.61 -12.35 15.74
C TYR A 246 -3.00 -12.71 16.27
N TYR A 247 -3.76 -13.42 15.44
CA TYR A 247 -5.04 -14.04 15.78
C TYR A 247 -4.80 -15.52 16.04
N LYS A 248 -5.34 -16.02 17.13
CA LYS A 248 -5.44 -17.44 17.45
C LYS A 248 -6.62 -17.68 18.39
N ASP A 249 -7.40 -18.73 18.17
CA ASP A 249 -8.49 -19.15 19.06
C ASP A 249 -9.51 -18.06 19.41
N GLY A 250 -9.89 -17.23 18.44
CA GLY A 250 -10.84 -16.13 18.64
C GLY A 250 -10.25 -14.87 19.27
N GLN A 251 -8.95 -14.84 19.56
CA GLN A 251 -8.28 -13.73 20.24
C GLN A 251 -7.23 -13.08 19.35
N PHE A 252 -7.15 -11.74 19.45
CA PHE A 252 -6.08 -10.93 18.88
C PHE A 252 -5.07 -10.60 19.96
N VAL A 253 -3.83 -11.06 19.81
CA VAL A 253 -2.76 -10.91 20.78
C VAL A 253 -1.67 -10.02 20.22
N CYS A 254 -1.35 -8.92 20.90
CA CYS A 254 -0.25 -8.05 20.53
C CYS A 254 1.09 -8.73 20.84
N TYR A 255 1.93 -8.93 19.82
CA TYR A 255 3.27 -9.45 19.98
C TYR A 255 4.37 -8.37 19.92
N ARG A 256 4.08 -7.24 19.25
CA ARG A 256 4.99 -6.08 19.14
C ARG A 256 4.23 -4.81 18.82
N ASP A 257 4.44 -3.74 19.59
CA ASP A 257 3.82 -2.42 19.38
C ASP A 257 4.93 -1.36 19.18
N VAL A 258 5.20 -1.02 17.92
CA VAL A 258 6.22 -0.03 17.54
C VAL A 258 5.76 1.39 17.87
N SER A 259 4.46 1.62 18.05
CA SER A 259 3.94 2.94 18.38
C SER A 259 4.26 3.37 19.82
N LYS A 260 4.56 2.42 20.71
CA LYS A 260 4.84 2.71 22.12
C LYS A 260 6.32 2.91 22.37
N VAL A 261 6.65 3.99 23.10
CA VAL A 261 7.97 4.18 23.69
C VAL A 261 8.22 3.12 24.77
N ARG A 262 9.30 2.36 24.63
CA ARG A 262 9.69 1.33 25.58
C ARG A 262 10.55 1.89 26.71
N ALA A 263 11.49 2.77 26.36
CA ALA A 263 12.34 3.50 27.30
C ALA A 263 12.90 4.74 26.59
N VAL A 264 12.70 5.92 27.18
CA VAL A 264 13.23 7.17 26.62
C VAL A 264 14.76 7.13 26.60
N ARG A 265 15.35 7.40 25.44
CA ARG A 265 16.80 7.48 25.22
C ARG A 265 17.24 8.94 25.25
N HIS A 266 18.13 9.25 26.17
CA HIS A 266 18.72 10.58 26.32
C HIS A 266 20.09 10.65 25.62
N ASP A 267 20.14 10.22 24.36
CA ASP A 267 21.34 10.36 23.53
C ASP A 267 21.61 11.85 23.28
N ASP A 268 22.87 12.25 23.20
CA ASP A 268 23.22 13.60 22.71
C ASP A 268 22.94 13.70 21.19
N LEU A 269 22.97 14.94 20.66
CA LEU A 269 22.64 15.21 19.25
C LEU A 269 23.50 14.40 18.29
N GLU A 270 24.81 14.33 18.51
CA GLU A 270 25.76 13.65 17.60
C GLU A 270 25.56 12.13 17.64
N THR A 271 25.36 11.57 18.83
CA THR A 271 25.05 10.14 19.01
C THR A 271 23.71 9.80 18.34
N ALA A 272 22.68 10.62 18.53
CA ALA A 272 21.37 10.43 17.92
C ALA A 272 21.47 10.46 16.39
N CYS A 273 22.15 11.45 15.82
CA CYS A 273 22.33 11.58 14.36
C CYS A 273 23.16 10.44 13.76
N THR A 274 24.20 9.99 14.46
CA THR A 274 25.01 8.84 14.02
C THR A 274 24.19 7.56 13.98
N ASN A 275 23.37 7.31 15.01
CA ASN A 275 22.50 6.14 15.07
C ASN A 275 21.39 6.20 14.03
N ILE A 276 20.75 7.38 13.84
CA ILE A 276 19.74 7.60 12.78
C ILE A 276 20.32 7.25 11.42
N ARG A 277 21.50 7.81 11.07
CA ARG A 277 22.15 7.52 9.79
C ARG A 277 22.49 6.05 9.63
N THR A 278 23.15 5.46 10.63
CA THR A 278 23.57 4.06 10.57
C THR A 278 22.38 3.11 10.38
N LYS A 279 21.33 3.30 11.16
CA LYS A 279 20.13 2.45 11.12
C LYS A 279 19.32 2.65 9.83
N LEU A 280 19.18 3.88 9.34
CA LEU A 280 18.48 4.12 8.07
C LEU A 280 19.25 3.52 6.89
N VAL A 281 20.58 3.65 6.86
CA VAL A 281 21.42 3.03 5.84
C VAL A 281 21.23 1.51 5.86
N ALA A 282 21.29 0.88 7.03
CA ALA A 282 21.05 -0.57 7.17
C ALA A 282 19.62 -0.97 6.76
N GLY A 283 18.62 -0.17 7.11
CA GLY A 283 17.23 -0.41 6.71
C GLY A 283 17.01 -0.33 5.20
N ILE A 284 17.69 0.60 4.52
CA ILE A 284 17.66 0.70 3.05
C ILE A 284 18.41 -0.51 2.44
N GLU A 285 19.58 -0.87 2.96
CA GLU A 285 20.37 -2.00 2.48
C GLU A 285 19.56 -3.30 2.47
N LYS A 286 18.89 -3.62 3.58
CA LYS A 286 17.99 -4.78 3.67
C LYS A 286 16.94 -4.79 2.55
N ARG A 287 16.37 -3.63 2.22
CA ARG A 287 15.28 -3.49 1.25
C ARG A 287 15.73 -3.45 -0.20
N LEU A 288 17.05 -3.43 -0.44
CA LEU A 288 17.62 -3.61 -1.78
C LEU A 288 17.79 -5.08 -2.16
N ASP A 289 17.66 -6.02 -1.22
CA ASP A 289 17.75 -7.46 -1.48
C ASP A 289 16.45 -7.94 -2.19
N ALA A 290 16.55 -8.14 -3.50
CA ALA A 290 15.48 -8.64 -4.34
C ALA A 290 16.06 -9.32 -5.58
N ASP A 291 15.46 -10.46 -5.98
CA ASP A 291 15.81 -11.13 -7.24
C ASP A 291 15.18 -10.42 -8.45
N ALA A 292 14.11 -9.65 -8.20
CA ALA A 292 13.40 -8.86 -9.20
C ALA A 292 13.97 -7.43 -9.33
N PRO A 293 13.80 -6.74 -10.48
CA PRO A 293 14.29 -5.38 -10.68
C PRO A 293 13.68 -4.34 -9.73
N VAL A 294 14.55 -3.50 -9.14
CA VAL A 294 14.22 -2.46 -8.16
C VAL A 294 14.30 -1.07 -8.78
N GLY A 295 13.31 -0.22 -8.46
CA GLY A 295 13.23 1.20 -8.79
C GLY A 295 12.89 2.07 -7.58
N PHE A 296 12.79 3.39 -7.78
CA PHE A 296 12.63 4.35 -6.69
C PHE A 296 11.64 5.45 -7.06
N LEU A 297 10.75 5.78 -6.15
CA LEU A 297 9.95 7.00 -6.26
C LEU A 297 10.78 8.18 -5.71
N LEU A 298 10.90 9.24 -6.50
CA LEU A 298 11.72 10.41 -6.18
C LEU A 298 10.91 11.69 -6.38
N SER A 299 10.44 12.29 -5.29
CA SER A 299 9.72 13.58 -5.32
C SER A 299 10.64 14.80 -5.20
N GLY A 300 11.94 14.62 -4.97
CA GLY A 300 12.85 15.71 -4.65
C GLY A 300 12.65 16.30 -3.25
N GLY A 301 11.75 15.73 -2.43
CA GLY A 301 11.66 15.97 -1.00
C GLY A 301 12.76 15.23 -0.23
N LEU A 302 13.00 15.63 1.02
CA LEU A 302 14.06 15.07 1.87
C LEU A 302 14.03 13.54 1.92
N ASP A 303 12.88 12.97 2.25
CA ASP A 303 12.74 11.55 2.60
C ASP A 303 13.04 10.64 1.39
N SER A 304 12.38 10.86 0.26
CA SER A 304 12.61 10.10 -0.98
C SER A 304 14.03 10.32 -1.54
N SER A 305 14.57 11.53 -1.40
CA SER A 305 15.92 11.85 -1.86
C SER A 305 16.99 11.13 -1.02
N LEU A 306 16.81 11.00 0.30
CA LEU A 306 17.72 10.24 1.15
C LEU A 306 17.69 8.75 0.82
N VAL A 307 16.51 8.16 0.60
CA VAL A 307 16.40 6.76 0.17
C VAL A 307 17.17 6.55 -1.14
N CYS A 308 16.99 7.42 -2.14
CA CYS A 308 17.71 7.34 -3.41
C CYS A 308 19.22 7.55 -3.25
N ALA A 309 19.66 8.51 -2.43
CA ALA A 309 21.07 8.81 -2.23
C ALA A 309 21.82 7.65 -1.56
N VAL A 310 21.24 7.06 -0.53
CA VAL A 310 21.80 5.89 0.13
C VAL A 310 21.84 4.68 -0.82
N ALA A 311 20.73 4.40 -1.51
CA ALA A 311 20.65 3.30 -2.46
C ALA A 311 21.68 3.43 -3.60
N ALA A 312 21.86 4.63 -4.17
CA ALA A 312 22.84 4.88 -5.23
C ALA A 312 24.27 4.57 -4.76
N ARG A 313 24.62 4.93 -3.52
CA ARG A 313 25.94 4.64 -2.93
C ARG A 313 26.16 3.16 -2.66
N LEU A 314 25.14 2.46 -2.15
CA LEU A 314 25.21 1.03 -1.86
C LEU A 314 25.33 0.19 -3.15
N LEU A 315 24.49 0.49 -4.14
CA LEU A 315 24.43 -0.26 -5.40
C LEU A 315 25.61 0.03 -6.34
N LYS A 316 26.27 1.20 -6.22
CA LYS A 316 27.39 1.64 -7.06
C LYS A 316 27.12 1.55 -8.57
N LYS A 317 25.88 1.73 -8.96
CA LYS A 317 25.38 1.76 -10.35
C LYS A 317 24.25 2.77 -10.46
N PRO A 318 23.96 3.31 -11.67
CA PRO A 318 22.81 4.19 -11.86
C PRO A 318 21.50 3.50 -11.39
N ILE A 319 20.77 4.18 -10.52
CA ILE A 319 19.44 3.74 -10.08
C ILE A 319 18.36 4.29 -11.02
N ARG A 320 17.22 3.61 -11.09
CA ARG A 320 16.06 4.04 -11.88
C ARG A 320 15.08 4.77 -10.97
N THR A 321 14.83 6.06 -11.25
CA THR A 321 13.98 6.92 -10.43
C THR A 321 12.82 7.48 -11.22
N PHE A 322 11.68 7.70 -10.54
CA PHE A 322 10.45 8.21 -11.16
C PHE A 322 9.86 9.32 -10.32
N SER A 323 9.42 10.37 -10.98
CA SER A 323 8.64 11.47 -10.40
C SER A 323 7.37 11.70 -11.18
N ILE A 324 6.42 12.43 -10.58
CA ILE A 324 5.16 12.79 -11.20
C ILE A 324 4.81 14.23 -10.91
N GLY A 325 4.18 14.91 -11.85
CA GLY A 325 3.70 16.26 -11.67
C GLY A 325 2.62 16.64 -12.67
N MET A 326 1.84 17.64 -12.30
CA MET A 326 0.88 18.26 -13.21
C MET A 326 1.61 18.97 -14.37
N ASP A 327 0.93 19.10 -15.49
CA ASP A 327 1.44 19.79 -16.68
C ASP A 327 1.61 21.32 -16.50
N VAL A 328 1.16 21.88 -15.39
CA VAL A 328 1.14 23.34 -15.14
C VAL A 328 2.04 23.80 -13.99
N ASP A 329 2.04 23.18 -12.82
CA ASP A 329 2.68 23.72 -11.60
C ASP A 329 3.44 22.69 -10.76
N ALA A 330 4.07 21.74 -11.43
CA ALA A 330 4.79 20.64 -10.82
C ALA A 330 6.14 21.05 -10.21
N ILE A 331 6.12 21.51 -8.99
CA ILE A 331 7.33 21.99 -8.28
C ILE A 331 8.30 20.85 -8.01
N ASP A 332 7.80 19.69 -7.62
CA ASP A 332 8.61 18.52 -7.27
C ASP A 332 9.44 18.01 -8.44
N LEU A 333 8.97 18.11 -9.69
CA LEU A 333 9.73 17.67 -10.86
C LEU A 333 11.10 18.36 -10.95
N LYS A 334 11.14 19.67 -10.71
CA LYS A 334 12.40 20.44 -10.72
C LYS A 334 13.41 19.93 -9.70
N TYR A 335 12.95 19.63 -8.49
CA TYR A 335 13.82 19.17 -7.41
C TYR A 335 14.19 17.69 -7.58
N ALA A 336 13.26 16.84 -8.02
CA ALA A 336 13.51 15.44 -8.35
C ALA A 336 14.58 15.31 -9.44
N LYS A 337 14.47 16.08 -10.52
CA LYS A 337 15.47 16.14 -11.59
C LYS A 337 16.85 16.51 -11.07
N ARG A 338 16.93 17.55 -10.23
CA ARG A 338 18.20 17.97 -9.64
C ARG A 338 18.84 16.91 -8.77
N VAL A 339 18.05 16.20 -7.95
CA VAL A 339 18.55 15.06 -7.16
C VAL A 339 19.03 13.95 -8.08
N ALA A 340 18.24 13.62 -9.10
CA ALA A 340 18.59 12.56 -10.05
C ALA A 340 19.91 12.85 -10.80
N GLU A 341 20.11 14.10 -11.25
CA GLU A 341 21.35 14.57 -11.88
C GLU A 341 22.54 14.45 -10.91
N TYR A 342 22.36 14.88 -9.65
CA TYR A 342 23.41 14.76 -8.62
C TYR A 342 23.83 13.32 -8.36
N LEU A 343 22.86 12.40 -8.34
CA LEU A 343 23.10 10.98 -8.08
C LEU A 343 23.52 10.18 -9.33
N GLY A 344 23.50 10.79 -10.52
CA GLY A 344 23.70 10.08 -11.78
C GLY A 344 22.63 9.03 -12.08
N ALA A 345 21.39 9.26 -11.64
CA ALA A 345 20.28 8.34 -11.79
C ALA A 345 19.65 8.40 -13.19
N GLN A 346 19.06 7.27 -13.62
CA GLN A 346 18.17 7.22 -14.79
C GLN A 346 16.79 7.68 -14.36
N HIS A 347 16.47 8.94 -14.63
CA HIS A 347 15.25 9.58 -14.15
C HIS A 347 14.17 9.69 -15.23
N THR A 348 12.92 9.39 -14.84
CA THR A 348 11.74 9.54 -15.68
C THR A 348 10.73 10.46 -14.99
N GLU A 349 10.31 11.51 -15.69
CA GLU A 349 9.25 12.41 -15.27
C GLU A 349 7.93 12.00 -15.93
N VAL A 350 6.89 11.80 -15.11
CA VAL A 350 5.53 11.48 -15.55
C VAL A 350 4.68 12.73 -15.44
N ILE A 351 4.15 13.20 -16.55
CA ILE A 351 3.30 14.39 -16.61
C ILE A 351 1.85 13.98 -16.70
N ILE A 352 1.01 14.56 -15.86
CA ILE A 352 -0.44 14.31 -15.81
C ILE A 352 -1.26 15.58 -15.95
N SER A 353 -2.47 15.44 -16.46
CA SER A 353 -3.42 16.52 -16.66
C SER A 353 -4.59 16.47 -15.66
N LYS A 354 -5.37 17.55 -15.55
CA LYS A 354 -6.66 17.57 -14.81
C LYS A 354 -7.57 16.42 -15.22
N SER A 355 -7.62 16.07 -16.50
CA SER A 355 -8.45 14.95 -17.00
C SER A 355 -8.01 13.61 -16.42
N ASP A 356 -6.69 13.37 -16.35
CA ASP A 356 -6.14 12.13 -15.80
C ASP A 356 -6.49 11.99 -14.31
N VAL A 357 -6.39 13.09 -13.55
CA VAL A 357 -6.74 13.16 -12.13
C VAL A 357 -8.21 12.82 -11.90
N LEU A 358 -9.12 13.48 -12.61
CA LEU A 358 -10.57 13.26 -12.43
C LEU A 358 -11.03 11.88 -12.89
N GLN A 359 -10.41 11.33 -13.94
CA GLN A 359 -10.71 9.96 -14.40
C GLN A 359 -10.20 8.91 -13.43
N ALA A 360 -9.08 9.14 -12.75
CA ALA A 360 -8.52 8.19 -11.78
C ALA A 360 -9.29 8.18 -10.44
N LEU A 361 -9.98 9.26 -10.07
CA LEU A 361 -10.59 9.42 -8.75
C LEU A 361 -11.52 8.25 -8.32
N PRO A 362 -12.50 7.81 -9.12
CA PRO A 362 -13.36 6.69 -8.69
C PRO A 362 -12.59 5.37 -8.51
N GLU A 363 -11.60 5.12 -9.38
CA GLU A 363 -10.76 3.92 -9.31
C GLU A 363 -9.87 3.96 -8.06
N VAL A 364 -9.31 5.11 -7.73
CA VAL A 364 -8.47 5.32 -6.54
C VAL A 364 -9.28 5.11 -5.25
N VAL A 365 -10.49 5.65 -5.16
CA VAL A 365 -11.37 5.40 -3.99
C VAL A 365 -11.70 3.91 -3.86
N ALA A 366 -12.00 3.24 -4.97
CA ALA A 366 -12.30 1.80 -4.98
C ALA A 366 -11.11 0.94 -4.56
N LEU A 367 -9.89 1.26 -5.02
CA LEU A 367 -8.70 0.49 -4.68
C LEU A 367 -8.24 0.70 -3.23
N LEU A 368 -8.37 1.92 -2.73
CA LEU A 368 -7.96 2.26 -1.37
C LEU A 368 -8.87 1.65 -0.30
N GLY A 369 -10.19 1.67 -0.52
CA GLY A 369 -11.16 1.33 0.52
C GLY A 369 -11.17 2.36 1.66
N THR A 370 -11.01 3.64 1.33
CA THR A 370 -11.09 4.76 2.27
C THR A 370 -11.84 5.94 1.66
N TYR A 371 -12.35 6.81 2.51
CA TYR A 371 -12.96 8.10 2.16
C TYR A 371 -12.14 9.29 2.67
N ASP A 372 -10.93 9.03 3.21
CA ASP A 372 -10.07 10.09 3.75
C ASP A 372 -9.53 11.00 2.65
N ILE A 373 -9.68 12.34 2.89
CA ILE A 373 -9.32 13.37 1.90
C ILE A 373 -7.83 13.35 1.57
N THR A 374 -6.97 13.32 2.59
CA THR A 374 -5.52 13.41 2.39
C THR A 374 -4.98 12.19 1.69
N THR A 375 -5.44 11.01 2.09
CA THR A 375 -5.05 9.73 1.50
C THR A 375 -5.46 9.68 0.03
N ILE A 376 -6.69 10.08 -0.32
CA ILE A 376 -7.18 10.05 -1.71
C ILE A 376 -6.40 11.03 -2.58
N ARG A 377 -6.25 12.30 -2.14
CA ARG A 377 -5.50 13.32 -2.89
C ARG A 377 -4.07 12.86 -3.21
N ALA A 378 -3.36 12.36 -2.21
CA ALA A 378 -1.99 11.87 -2.40
C ALA A 378 -1.93 10.57 -3.23
N SER A 379 -2.95 9.74 -3.16
CA SER A 379 -2.98 8.47 -3.89
C SER A 379 -3.15 8.62 -5.39
N ILE A 380 -3.81 9.66 -5.86
CA ILE A 380 -4.03 9.85 -7.31
C ILE A 380 -2.69 9.95 -8.04
N GLY A 381 -1.77 10.81 -7.55
CA GLY A 381 -0.44 10.93 -8.14
C GLY A 381 0.35 9.62 -8.02
N MET A 382 0.35 8.98 -6.84
CA MET A 382 1.06 7.72 -6.64
C MET A 382 0.52 6.60 -7.54
N TYR A 383 -0.79 6.48 -7.67
CA TYR A 383 -1.44 5.51 -8.56
C TYR A 383 -1.02 5.71 -10.02
N LEU A 384 -1.06 6.95 -10.52
CA LEU A 384 -0.75 7.26 -11.91
C LEU A 384 0.73 7.04 -12.25
N VAL A 385 1.67 7.41 -11.36
CA VAL A 385 3.10 7.10 -11.59
C VAL A 385 3.37 5.60 -11.56
N CYS A 386 2.76 4.86 -10.63
CA CYS A 386 2.93 3.42 -10.56
C CYS A 386 2.32 2.71 -11.78
N LYS A 387 1.19 3.20 -12.30
CA LYS A 387 0.60 2.72 -13.55
C LYS A 387 1.53 2.93 -14.73
N TYR A 388 2.15 4.11 -14.85
CA TYR A 388 3.13 4.38 -15.88
C TYR A 388 4.35 3.43 -15.78
N ILE A 389 4.90 3.23 -14.58
CA ILE A 389 6.03 2.34 -14.33
C ILE A 389 5.69 0.91 -14.77
N HIS A 390 4.52 0.43 -14.40
CA HIS A 390 4.02 -0.88 -14.78
C HIS A 390 3.91 -1.07 -16.31
N GLU A 391 3.34 -0.07 -17.00
CA GLU A 391 3.09 -0.13 -18.44
C GLU A 391 4.37 -0.01 -19.29
N HIS A 392 5.43 0.65 -18.76
CA HIS A 392 6.61 1.03 -19.53
C HIS A 392 7.94 0.43 -19.05
N THR A 393 7.92 -0.39 -17.97
CA THR A 393 9.16 -0.94 -17.41
C THR A 393 9.01 -2.39 -17.00
N ASP A 394 10.14 -3.01 -16.66
CA ASP A 394 10.25 -4.36 -16.09
C ASP A 394 10.33 -4.38 -14.56
N LEU A 395 10.26 -3.21 -13.91
CA LEU A 395 10.37 -3.09 -12.46
C LEU A 395 9.29 -3.88 -11.73
N ARG A 396 9.66 -4.39 -10.55
CA ARG A 396 8.77 -5.13 -9.65
C ARG A 396 8.74 -4.56 -8.24
N VAL A 397 9.80 -3.90 -7.81
CA VAL A 397 9.97 -3.35 -6.47
C VAL A 397 10.19 -1.85 -6.56
N LEU A 398 9.52 -1.08 -5.68
CA LEU A 398 9.72 0.36 -5.53
C LEU A 398 10.03 0.71 -4.07
N LEU A 399 11.16 1.37 -3.84
CA LEU A 399 11.45 1.98 -2.56
C LEU A 399 10.85 3.38 -2.49
N THR A 400 10.27 3.71 -1.34
CA THR A 400 9.53 4.95 -1.08
C THR A 400 9.99 5.62 0.22
N GLY A 401 9.53 6.83 0.49
CA GLY A 401 9.94 7.64 1.66
C GLY A 401 8.88 7.78 2.75
N GLU A 402 7.82 6.95 2.77
CA GLU A 402 6.75 6.99 3.78
C GLU A 402 7.27 6.67 5.19
N ILE A 403 6.49 7.01 6.22
CA ILE A 403 6.73 6.82 7.67
C ILE A 403 7.65 7.91 8.28
N SER A 404 8.46 8.56 7.49
CA SER A 404 9.38 9.59 7.99
C SER A 404 8.67 10.76 8.68
N ASP A 405 7.49 11.15 8.19
CA ASP A 405 6.70 12.27 8.73
C ASP A 405 6.14 11.95 10.13
N GLU A 406 5.76 10.72 10.38
CA GLU A 406 5.21 10.26 11.65
C GLU A 406 6.31 10.10 12.71
N LEU A 407 7.52 9.77 12.30
CA LEU A 407 8.67 9.60 13.19
C LEU A 407 9.33 10.92 13.59
N PHE A 408 9.50 11.85 12.63
CA PHE A 408 10.28 13.08 12.82
C PHE A 408 9.44 14.35 12.82
N GLY A 409 8.13 14.24 12.59
CA GLY A 409 7.22 15.35 12.51
C GLY A 409 6.92 15.84 11.09
N TYR A 410 5.79 16.49 10.97
CA TYR A 410 5.26 17.11 9.77
C TYR A 410 4.92 18.58 10.07
N LYS A 411 4.51 19.37 9.08
CA LYS A 411 4.25 20.81 9.23
C LYS A 411 3.40 21.17 10.46
N TYR A 412 2.32 20.45 10.74
CA TYR A 412 1.45 20.76 11.86
C TYR A 412 2.08 20.40 13.24
N THR A 413 3.04 19.49 13.26
CA THR A 413 3.70 19.11 14.53
C THR A 413 4.62 20.20 15.07
N ASP A 414 4.97 21.21 14.28
CA ASP A 414 5.66 22.42 14.75
C ASP A 414 4.82 23.22 15.76
N PHE A 415 3.51 23.00 15.79
CA PHE A 415 2.58 23.59 16.76
C PHE A 415 2.41 22.76 18.05
N ALA A 416 3.16 21.68 18.21
CA ALA A 416 3.09 20.87 19.44
C ALA A 416 3.43 21.73 20.66
N PRO A 417 2.56 21.75 21.70
CA PRO A 417 2.76 22.60 22.87
C PRO A 417 3.89 22.12 23.79
N SER A 418 4.31 20.87 23.67
CA SER A 418 5.43 20.28 24.43
C SER A 418 6.01 19.06 23.70
N ALA A 419 7.16 18.58 24.17
CA ALA A 419 7.80 17.36 23.70
C ALA A 419 6.92 16.11 23.92
N GLU A 420 6.24 16.05 25.06
CA GLU A 420 5.31 14.96 25.39
C GLU A 420 4.09 14.97 24.46
N ALA A 421 3.54 16.16 24.15
CA ALA A 421 2.43 16.28 23.21
C ALA A 421 2.84 15.86 21.80
N PHE A 422 4.04 16.22 21.35
CA PHE A 422 4.63 15.74 20.11
C PHE A 422 4.73 14.21 20.10
N GLN A 423 5.27 13.61 21.17
CA GLN A 423 5.43 12.16 21.27
C GLN A 423 4.07 11.43 21.21
N GLN A 424 3.08 11.91 21.97
CA GLN A 424 1.73 11.33 21.96
C GLN A 424 1.09 11.38 20.55
N GLU A 425 1.33 12.46 19.82
CA GLU A 425 0.85 12.57 18.44
C GLU A 425 1.59 11.58 17.52
N SER A 426 2.91 11.44 17.64
CA SER A 426 3.69 10.45 16.89
C SER A 426 3.21 9.02 17.17
N GLU A 427 2.98 8.66 18.44
CA GLU A 427 2.42 7.36 18.83
C GLU A 427 1.06 7.09 18.18
N LYS A 428 0.17 8.11 18.19
CA LYS A 428 -1.12 8.03 17.52
C LYS A 428 -0.95 7.80 16.03
N ARG A 429 -0.10 8.58 15.34
CA ARG A 429 0.09 8.52 13.89
C ARG A 429 0.70 7.20 13.45
N ILE A 430 1.70 6.69 14.15
CA ILE A 430 2.26 5.35 13.87
C ILE A 430 1.20 4.26 14.03
N ARG A 431 0.36 4.33 15.06
CA ARG A 431 -0.72 3.35 15.29
C ARG A 431 -1.77 3.36 14.19
N GLU A 432 -2.10 4.53 13.66
CA GLU A 432 -3.12 4.72 12.63
C GLU A 432 -2.58 4.63 11.20
N LEU A 433 -1.26 4.58 11.02
CA LEU A 433 -0.56 4.71 9.74
C LEU A 433 -1.04 3.71 8.67
N HIS A 434 -1.40 2.51 9.09
CA HIS A 434 -1.93 1.46 8.22
C HIS A 434 -3.31 1.77 7.59
N MET A 435 -3.97 2.85 8.01
CA MET A 435 -5.23 3.35 7.44
C MET A 435 -5.03 4.58 6.54
N TYR A 436 -3.82 5.15 6.47
CA TYR A 436 -3.50 6.39 5.75
C TYR A 436 -2.29 6.21 4.80
N ASP A 437 -1.09 6.64 5.17
CA ASP A 437 0.04 6.72 4.23
C ASP A 437 0.58 5.36 3.81
N VAL A 438 0.66 4.40 4.71
CA VAL A 438 1.08 3.03 4.39
C VAL A 438 0.01 2.30 3.58
N LEU A 439 -1.29 2.55 3.86
CA LEU A 439 -2.39 2.09 3.01
C LEU A 439 -2.21 2.59 1.57
N ARG A 440 -1.96 3.90 1.42
CA ARG A 440 -1.70 4.52 0.12
C ARG A 440 -0.56 3.83 -0.61
N ALA A 441 0.59 3.69 0.04
CA ALA A 441 1.78 3.09 -0.55
C ALA A 441 1.48 1.66 -1.03
N ASP A 442 0.91 0.80 -0.19
CA ASP A 442 0.58 -0.57 -0.59
C ASP A 442 -0.42 -0.59 -1.75
N ARG A 443 -1.56 0.11 -1.63
CA ARG A 443 -2.66 0.00 -2.61
C ARG A 443 -2.29 0.53 -3.98
N CYS A 444 -1.67 1.73 -4.04
CA CYS A 444 -1.33 2.37 -5.31
C CYS A 444 -0.23 1.61 -6.05
N VAL A 445 0.71 1.05 -5.31
CA VAL A 445 1.82 0.28 -5.87
C VAL A 445 1.34 -1.10 -6.28
N SER A 446 0.63 -1.80 -5.39
CA SER A 446 0.24 -3.19 -5.59
C SER A 446 -0.78 -3.41 -6.70
N VAL A 447 -1.75 -2.50 -6.91
CA VAL A 447 -2.71 -2.60 -8.03
C VAL A 447 -2.03 -2.52 -9.39
N ASN A 448 -0.84 -1.94 -9.43
CA ASN A 448 -0.01 -1.77 -10.63
C ASN A 448 1.15 -2.79 -10.72
N SER A 449 1.06 -3.94 -10.08
CA SER A 449 2.05 -5.01 -10.24
C SER A 449 3.44 -4.70 -9.68
N LEU A 450 3.51 -3.92 -8.63
CA LEU A 450 4.73 -3.46 -8.02
C LEU A 450 4.67 -3.71 -6.51
N GLU A 451 5.80 -3.89 -5.87
CA GLU A 451 5.93 -3.99 -4.41
C GLU A 451 6.49 -2.70 -3.84
N ALA A 452 5.77 -2.10 -2.88
CA ALA A 452 6.29 -1.02 -2.07
C ALA A 452 7.18 -1.57 -0.96
N ARG A 453 8.38 -1.00 -0.80
CA ARG A 453 9.25 -1.18 0.37
C ARG A 453 9.49 0.15 1.03
N VAL A 454 9.34 0.20 2.35
CA VAL A 454 9.34 1.45 3.14
C VAL A 454 10.52 1.46 4.14
N PRO A 455 11.71 1.94 3.75
CA PRO A 455 12.91 1.88 4.57
C PRO A 455 12.80 2.55 5.94
N PHE A 456 12.04 3.65 6.06
CA PHE A 456 11.78 4.30 7.36
C PHE A 456 10.94 3.44 8.31
N GLY A 457 10.28 2.40 7.79
CA GLY A 457 9.59 1.37 8.57
C GLY A 457 10.48 0.20 9.01
N ASP A 458 11.80 0.26 8.82
CA ASP A 458 12.71 -0.70 9.42
C ASP A 458 12.51 -0.71 10.94
N LEU A 459 12.30 -1.89 11.52
CA LEU A 459 11.88 -1.99 12.93
C LEU A 459 12.95 -1.46 13.88
N ASP A 460 14.22 -1.74 13.60
CA ASP A 460 15.33 -1.25 14.43
C ASP A 460 15.50 0.27 14.32
N PHE A 461 15.25 0.83 13.14
CA PHE A 461 15.25 2.27 12.93
C PHE A 461 14.03 2.96 13.59
N ALA A 462 12.83 2.46 13.31
CA ALA A 462 11.59 3.09 13.79
C ALA A 462 11.51 3.06 15.32
N GLU A 463 11.81 1.93 15.96
CA GLU A 463 11.84 1.81 17.41
C GLU A 463 12.90 2.72 18.05
N TYR A 464 14.09 2.82 17.44
CA TYR A 464 15.12 3.72 17.92
C TYR A 464 14.64 5.19 17.91
N VAL A 465 14.05 5.64 16.79
CA VAL A 465 13.56 7.03 16.66
C VAL A 465 12.38 7.30 17.60
N MET A 466 11.49 6.32 17.79
CA MET A 466 10.38 6.44 18.74
C MET A 466 10.87 6.53 20.19
N ASP A 467 11.91 5.77 20.55
CA ASP A 467 12.51 5.77 21.89
C ASP A 467 13.39 7.01 22.17
N LEU A 468 13.79 7.82 21.15
CA LEU A 468 14.55 9.06 21.39
C LEU A 468 13.77 10.06 22.23
N ASP A 469 14.49 10.80 23.07
CA ASP A 469 13.94 11.93 23.82
C ASP A 469 13.17 12.87 22.87
N PRO A 470 11.85 13.03 23.04
CA PRO A 470 11.05 13.82 22.12
C PRO A 470 11.47 15.30 22.06
N ALA A 471 12.18 15.80 23.08
CA ALA A 471 12.74 17.15 23.06
C ALA A 471 13.73 17.35 21.89
N LEU A 472 14.46 16.31 21.49
CA LEU A 472 15.35 16.35 20.32
C LEU A 472 14.58 16.41 18.98
N LYS A 473 13.35 15.93 18.95
CA LYS A 473 12.52 15.88 17.74
C LYS A 473 11.72 17.15 17.49
N LEU A 474 11.52 17.99 18.53
CA LEU A 474 10.84 19.28 18.37
C LEU A 474 11.58 20.19 17.41
N ASN A 475 10.81 20.99 16.65
CA ASN A 475 11.39 22.00 15.75
C ASN A 475 11.92 23.21 16.52
N THR A 476 12.96 23.02 17.33
CA THR A 476 13.64 24.07 18.09
C THR A 476 14.73 24.78 17.27
N TYR A 477 15.12 24.21 16.12
CA TYR A 477 16.17 24.72 15.24
C TYR A 477 15.61 25.54 14.07
N GLY A 478 14.31 25.86 14.05
CA GLY A 478 13.66 26.56 12.95
C GLY A 478 13.62 25.76 11.62
N LYS A 479 13.80 24.43 11.72
CA LYS A 479 13.82 23.54 10.57
C LYS A 479 13.18 22.18 10.93
N GLY A 480 12.06 21.86 10.29
CA GLY A 480 11.41 20.56 10.48
C GLY A 480 12.32 19.38 10.12
N LYS A 481 12.21 18.28 10.88
CA LYS A 481 13.05 17.08 10.73
C LYS A 481 14.56 17.35 10.90
N TYR A 482 14.94 18.26 11.79
CA TYR A 482 16.33 18.69 11.95
C TYR A 482 17.28 17.50 12.17
N LEU A 483 16.95 16.57 13.06
CA LEU A 483 17.76 15.38 13.33
C LEU A 483 18.08 14.58 12.06
N LEU A 484 17.07 14.34 11.22
CA LEU A 484 17.25 13.59 9.99
C LEU A 484 18.14 14.36 8.99
N ARG A 485 17.98 15.69 8.89
CA ARG A 485 18.81 16.54 8.04
C ARG A 485 20.24 16.57 8.54
N HIS A 486 20.45 16.80 9.83
CA HIS A 486 21.77 16.84 10.45
C HIS A 486 22.49 15.48 10.37
N ALA A 487 21.78 14.39 10.55
CA ALA A 487 22.32 13.04 10.39
C ALA A 487 22.91 12.78 8.99
N PHE A 488 22.43 13.47 7.96
CA PHE A 488 22.86 13.31 6.57
C PHE A 488 23.54 14.57 5.99
N GLU A 489 24.07 15.44 6.85
CA GLU A 489 24.96 16.51 6.39
C GLU A 489 26.21 15.95 5.69
N GLY A 490 26.77 16.75 4.78
CA GLY A 490 27.90 16.37 3.94
C GLY A 490 27.50 16.21 2.47
N ASP A 491 28.03 15.19 1.82
CA ASP A 491 27.90 14.97 0.37
C ASP A 491 26.78 13.97 -0.02
N TRP A 492 25.83 13.68 0.90
CA TRP A 492 24.70 12.78 0.59
C TRP A 492 23.74 13.37 -0.41
N LEU A 493 23.41 14.64 -0.25
CA LEU A 493 22.52 15.42 -1.10
C LEU A 493 23.06 16.83 -1.30
N PRO A 494 22.68 17.56 -2.36
CA PRO A 494 22.90 19.00 -2.42
C PRO A 494 22.31 19.70 -1.20
N HIS A 495 23.03 20.67 -0.64
CA HIS A 495 22.64 21.33 0.62
C HIS A 495 21.24 21.95 0.55
N ASP A 496 20.85 22.54 -0.56
CA ASP A 496 19.53 23.12 -0.75
C ASP A 496 18.40 22.07 -0.85
N ILE A 497 18.70 20.86 -1.31
CA ILE A 497 17.77 19.72 -1.24
C ILE A 497 17.68 19.21 0.20
N LEU A 498 18.81 19.00 0.87
CA LEU A 498 18.86 18.57 2.26
C LEU A 498 18.09 19.53 3.17
N MET A 499 18.15 20.84 2.92
CA MET A 499 17.50 21.89 3.69
C MET A 499 16.19 22.40 3.09
N ARG A 500 15.68 21.76 2.01
CA ARG A 500 14.41 22.13 1.38
C ARG A 500 13.25 22.02 2.37
N GLU A 501 12.36 23.02 2.38
CA GLU A 501 11.15 22.97 3.20
C GLU A 501 10.20 21.84 2.76
N LYS A 502 9.54 21.23 3.73
CA LYS A 502 8.60 20.13 3.47
C LYS A 502 7.34 20.65 2.76
N ALA A 503 7.00 20.01 1.65
CA ALA A 503 5.70 20.13 1.01
C ALA A 503 4.95 18.80 1.11
N ALA A 504 3.62 18.84 1.20
CA ALA A 504 2.82 17.62 1.09
C ALA A 504 2.92 17.08 -0.34
N PHE A 505 2.93 15.76 -0.50
CA PHE A 505 3.03 15.13 -1.82
C PHE A 505 1.91 15.59 -2.76
N SER A 506 0.65 15.64 -2.28
CA SER A 506 -0.48 16.14 -3.07
C SER A 506 -0.32 17.58 -3.55
N ASP A 507 0.28 18.45 -2.71
CA ASP A 507 0.52 19.85 -3.05
C ASP A 507 1.72 20.02 -4.00
N ALA A 508 2.71 19.14 -3.89
CA ALA A 508 3.96 19.22 -4.64
C ALA A 508 3.88 18.55 -6.03
N VAL A 509 2.99 17.59 -6.23
CA VAL A 509 2.57 17.10 -7.57
C VAL A 509 1.99 18.23 -8.40
N GLY A 510 1.25 19.16 -7.75
CA GLY A 510 0.71 20.39 -8.31
C GLY A 510 -0.39 20.93 -7.40
N HIS A 511 -0.31 22.20 -7.03
CA HIS A 511 -1.39 22.86 -6.28
C HIS A 511 -2.71 22.78 -7.05
N SER A 512 -2.66 22.88 -8.37
CA SER A 512 -3.80 22.75 -9.28
C SER A 512 -4.52 21.41 -9.11
N MET A 513 -3.82 20.29 -8.84
CA MET A 513 -4.46 18.99 -8.64
C MET A 513 -5.47 19.02 -7.48
N VAL A 514 -5.08 19.59 -6.34
CA VAL A 514 -5.96 19.70 -5.17
C VAL A 514 -7.10 20.67 -5.43
N ASP A 515 -6.81 21.79 -6.09
CA ASP A 515 -7.82 22.80 -6.41
C ASP A 515 -8.84 22.26 -7.44
N ASP A 516 -8.39 21.51 -8.44
CA ASP A 516 -9.25 20.83 -9.42
C ASP A 516 -10.20 19.79 -8.77
N LEU A 517 -9.71 19.02 -7.79
CA LEU A 517 -10.55 18.07 -7.06
C LEU A 517 -11.61 18.78 -6.23
N LYS A 518 -11.26 19.88 -5.57
CA LYS A 518 -12.21 20.72 -4.83
C LYS A 518 -13.26 21.33 -5.74
N GLU A 519 -12.82 21.95 -6.85
CA GLU A 519 -13.73 22.54 -7.86
C GLU A 519 -14.69 21.50 -8.42
N TYR A 520 -14.17 20.31 -8.74
CA TYR A 520 -15.00 19.22 -9.21
C TYR A 520 -16.06 18.81 -8.17
N ALA A 521 -15.67 18.70 -6.90
CA ALA A 521 -16.59 18.34 -5.84
C ALA A 521 -17.63 19.44 -5.57
N GLU A 522 -17.23 20.72 -5.59
CA GLU A 522 -18.15 21.85 -5.45
C GLU A 522 -19.24 21.86 -6.54
N ALA A 523 -18.88 21.44 -7.76
CA ALA A 523 -19.83 21.37 -8.88
C ALA A 523 -20.82 20.20 -8.80
N GLN A 524 -20.60 19.20 -7.89
CA GLN A 524 -21.49 18.03 -7.76
C GLN A 524 -22.72 18.29 -6.90
N TYR A 525 -22.68 19.30 -6.01
CA TYR A 525 -23.73 19.50 -5.01
C TYR A 525 -24.04 20.98 -4.83
N THR A 526 -25.33 21.35 -4.70
CA THR A 526 -25.74 22.60 -4.08
C THR A 526 -25.43 22.57 -2.57
N ASP A 527 -25.53 23.73 -1.89
CA ASP A 527 -25.31 23.77 -0.44
C ASP A 527 -26.45 23.03 0.30
N GLU A 528 -27.68 23.11 -0.20
CA GLU A 528 -28.84 22.41 0.34
C GLU A 528 -28.70 20.90 0.18
N GLU A 529 -28.27 20.41 -0.98
CA GLU A 529 -28.04 18.99 -1.22
C GLU A 529 -26.91 18.47 -0.33
N PHE A 530 -25.83 19.24 -0.17
CA PHE A 530 -24.74 18.88 0.73
C PHE A 530 -25.23 18.72 2.17
N GLU A 531 -25.95 19.73 2.71
CA GLU A 531 -26.48 19.70 4.07
C GLU A 531 -27.50 18.57 4.28
N GLN A 532 -28.30 18.25 3.28
CA GLN A 532 -29.24 17.14 3.34
C GLN A 532 -28.52 15.78 3.36
N LYS A 533 -27.61 15.54 2.41
CA LYS A 533 -26.95 14.26 2.20
C LYS A 533 -25.96 13.92 3.31
N ARG A 534 -25.17 14.89 3.81
CA ARG A 534 -24.19 14.64 4.86
C ARG A 534 -24.82 14.11 6.17
N ARG A 535 -26.05 14.47 6.46
CA ARG A 535 -26.80 14.03 7.66
C ARG A 535 -27.08 12.52 7.67
N ALA A 536 -27.06 11.86 6.53
CA ALA A 536 -27.23 10.41 6.44
C ALA A 536 -26.03 9.65 7.04
N TYR A 537 -24.87 10.31 7.18
CA TYR A 537 -23.64 9.71 7.68
C TYR A 537 -23.40 10.11 9.15
N THR A 538 -23.66 9.20 10.08
CA THR A 538 -23.46 9.44 11.52
C THR A 538 -22.03 9.20 11.98
N PHE A 539 -21.30 8.29 11.35
CA PHE A 539 -19.90 8.03 11.61
C PHE A 539 -19.03 8.79 10.60
N ALA A 540 -18.02 9.54 11.08
CA ALA A 540 -17.15 10.39 10.26
C ALA A 540 -18.00 11.21 9.26
N GLN A 541 -18.88 12.06 9.80
CA GLN A 541 -19.80 12.86 8.99
C GLN A 541 -19.00 13.77 8.04
N PRO A 542 -19.32 13.78 6.73
CA PRO A 542 -18.71 14.69 5.78
C PRO A 542 -18.86 16.16 6.20
N PHE A 543 -17.79 16.95 6.04
CA PHE A 543 -17.71 18.33 6.49
C PHE A 543 -17.43 19.33 5.35
N THR A 544 -17.08 18.83 4.16
CA THR A 544 -16.98 19.57 2.90
C THR A 544 -17.66 18.77 1.79
N LYS A 545 -18.00 19.42 0.66
CA LYS A 545 -18.55 18.73 -0.53
C LYS A 545 -17.57 17.67 -1.06
N GLU A 546 -16.26 17.92 -0.98
CA GLU A 546 -15.24 16.95 -1.33
C GLU A 546 -15.29 15.71 -0.42
N SER A 547 -15.36 15.89 0.89
CA SER A 547 -15.51 14.76 1.82
C SER A 547 -16.81 13.97 1.60
N LEU A 548 -17.88 14.65 1.18
CA LEU A 548 -19.14 13.99 0.82
C LEU A 548 -18.98 13.19 -0.48
N LEU A 549 -18.37 13.75 -1.51
CA LEU A 549 -18.12 13.07 -2.76
C LEU A 549 -17.31 11.77 -2.54
N TYR A 550 -16.24 11.86 -1.75
CA TYR A 550 -15.40 10.70 -1.46
C TYR A 550 -16.16 9.66 -0.61
N ARG A 551 -16.98 10.11 0.32
CA ARG A 551 -17.83 9.20 1.10
C ARG A 551 -18.89 8.50 0.24
N GLU A 552 -19.56 9.20 -0.67
CA GLU A 552 -20.52 8.59 -1.59
C GLU A 552 -19.86 7.61 -2.57
N LEU A 553 -18.64 7.94 -3.06
CA LEU A 553 -17.86 7.00 -3.87
C LEU A 553 -17.45 5.75 -3.08
N PHE A 554 -17.00 5.93 -1.84
CA PHE A 554 -16.65 4.82 -0.95
C PHE A 554 -17.83 3.87 -0.73
N GLU A 555 -19.03 4.41 -0.40
CA GLU A 555 -20.22 3.61 -0.15
C GLU A 555 -20.69 2.79 -1.36
N LYS A 556 -20.34 3.20 -2.60
CA LYS A 556 -20.63 2.39 -3.79
C LYS A 556 -19.83 1.08 -3.81
N PHE A 557 -18.62 1.08 -3.26
CA PHE A 557 -17.72 -0.06 -3.29
C PHE A 557 -17.68 -0.84 -1.97
N TYR A 558 -17.92 -0.15 -0.86
CA TYR A 558 -17.83 -0.67 0.50
C TYR A 558 -19.06 -0.25 1.33
N PRO A 559 -20.27 -0.66 0.92
CA PRO A 559 -21.52 -0.21 1.56
C PRO A 559 -21.53 -0.59 3.04
N GLY A 560 -21.75 0.41 3.92
CA GLY A 560 -21.82 0.22 5.37
C GLY A 560 -20.47 0.01 6.09
N GLN A 561 -19.34 0.02 5.39
CA GLN A 561 -18.02 -0.34 5.94
C GLN A 561 -17.19 0.88 6.39
N ALA A 562 -17.81 2.01 6.67
CA ALA A 562 -17.09 3.24 7.02
C ALA A 562 -16.17 3.11 8.25
N HIS A 563 -16.50 2.20 9.16
CA HIS A 563 -15.74 1.91 10.37
C HIS A 563 -14.39 1.24 10.11
N MET A 564 -14.09 0.83 8.86
CA MET A 564 -12.74 0.37 8.47
C MET A 564 -11.67 1.46 8.57
N VAL A 565 -12.09 2.72 8.63
CA VAL A 565 -11.21 3.90 8.73
C VAL A 565 -11.51 4.61 10.04
N ALA A 566 -10.48 5.05 10.77
CA ALA A 566 -10.67 5.76 12.05
C ALA A 566 -11.44 7.09 11.89
N GLY A 567 -11.40 7.68 10.70
CA GLY A 567 -12.07 8.93 10.35
C GLY A 567 -11.29 9.71 9.31
N PHE A 568 -11.61 10.99 9.15
CA PHE A 568 -10.81 11.89 8.32
C PHE A 568 -9.52 12.25 9.03
N TRP A 569 -8.40 12.14 8.33
CA TRP A 569 -7.13 12.63 8.82
C TRP A 569 -7.16 14.16 8.92
N MET A 570 -6.85 14.70 10.09
CA MET A 570 -6.75 16.13 10.34
C MET A 570 -5.54 16.42 11.24
N PRO A 571 -4.91 17.62 11.15
CA PRO A 571 -4.01 18.10 12.19
C PRO A 571 -4.68 18.03 13.56
N ASN A 572 -3.89 17.97 14.63
CA ASN A 572 -4.42 17.89 15.99
C ASN A 572 -5.14 19.20 16.37
N LYS A 573 -6.46 19.21 16.28
CA LYS A 573 -7.30 20.41 16.50
C LYS A 573 -7.20 20.99 17.90
N ALA A 574 -6.70 20.24 18.88
CA ALA A 574 -6.45 20.75 20.22
C ALA A 574 -5.23 21.70 20.28
N TRP A 575 -4.39 21.72 19.25
CA TRP A 575 -3.20 22.55 19.22
C TRP A 575 -3.52 23.91 18.57
N LYS A 576 -3.01 24.97 19.22
CA LYS A 576 -3.21 26.34 18.70
C LYS A 576 -2.61 26.46 17.29
N GLY A 577 -3.43 26.86 16.31
CA GLY A 577 -3.04 26.97 14.90
C GLY A 577 -3.34 25.72 14.04
N CYS A 578 -3.87 24.63 14.64
CA CYS A 578 -4.24 23.40 13.94
C CYS A 578 -5.76 23.17 13.83
N ASP A 579 -6.61 24.05 14.35
CA ASP A 579 -8.06 23.97 14.17
C ASP A 579 -8.45 24.50 12.78
N VAL A 580 -8.26 23.65 11.79
CA VAL A 580 -8.50 23.94 10.37
C VAL A 580 -9.61 23.07 9.81
N GLN A 581 -10.24 23.55 8.72
CA GLN A 581 -11.32 22.84 8.03
C GLN A 581 -10.82 22.07 6.79
N ASP A 582 -9.62 22.33 6.31
CA ASP A 582 -8.96 21.60 5.24
C ASP A 582 -7.74 20.87 5.81
N PRO A 583 -7.55 19.58 5.54
CA PRO A 583 -6.40 18.81 6.03
C PRO A 583 -5.08 19.16 5.33
N SER A 584 -5.12 19.98 4.26
CA SER A 584 -3.93 20.39 3.50
C SER A 584 -2.97 21.21 4.37
N ALA A 585 -1.68 20.93 4.26
CA ALA A 585 -0.64 21.70 4.94
C ALA A 585 -0.65 23.19 4.53
N ARG A 586 -1.17 23.53 3.34
CA ARG A 586 -1.25 24.90 2.80
C ARG A 586 -2.02 25.86 3.69
N VAL A 587 -2.96 25.38 4.48
CA VAL A 587 -3.79 26.24 5.37
C VAL A 587 -3.10 26.57 6.69
N LEU A 588 -1.97 25.95 6.98
CA LEU A 588 -1.22 26.19 8.20
C LEU A 588 -0.34 27.45 8.10
N ALA A 589 -0.27 28.21 9.18
CA ALA A 589 0.47 29.48 9.21
C ALA A 589 1.99 29.32 8.95
N ASN A 590 2.55 28.15 9.22
CA ASN A 590 3.97 27.84 8.99
C ASN A 590 4.26 27.21 7.61
N TYR A 591 3.29 27.19 6.70
CA TYR A 591 3.50 26.62 5.36
C TYR A 591 4.54 27.44 4.57
N GLY A 592 4.47 28.80 4.63
CA GLY A 592 5.43 29.70 4.02
C GLY A 592 5.64 29.43 2.52
N ASP A 593 6.91 29.34 2.12
CA ASP A 593 7.32 29.03 0.75
C ASP A 593 7.41 27.52 0.46
N SER A 594 6.89 26.68 1.36
CA SER A 594 6.85 25.23 1.15
C SER A 594 6.07 24.89 -0.12
N GLY A 595 6.65 24.09 -0.97
CA GLY A 595 6.05 23.74 -2.24
C GLY A 595 6.20 24.81 -3.33
N LYS A 596 7.11 25.78 -3.18
CA LYS A 596 7.51 26.73 -4.21
C LYS A 596 8.92 26.43 -4.72
#